data_5e455d6715be353c33a4a6713b1e1fef
#
_entry.id   5e455d6715be353c33a4a6713b1e1fef
#
_cell.length_a   1.000
_cell.length_b   1.000
_cell.length_c   1.000
_cell.angle_alpha   90.00
_cell.angle_beta   90.00
_cell.angle_gamma   90.00
#
_symmetry.space_group_name_H-M   'P 1'
#
loop_
_entity.id
_entity.type
_entity.pdbx_description
1 polymer ?
#
loop_
_entity_poly.entity_id
_entity_poly.type
_entity_poly.pdbx_seq_one_letter_code
_entity_poly.pdbx_strand_id
1 'polypeptide(L)'
;MNIVELLTSTTSRLPDQPVIHFKRAQLTYKELQDKVYNIAAGLKEQGVTKGTNVALMMTNRPEYIITYFAVLANGGTVVPINPTFKEQEVTYIVNDAEVELLIIEDACKPVIENAMAQMKTVKAIINYSDTPDEQFLSWHQLDTSASITEIVPLHESDVAQIIYTSGTTGNPKGAMITHGNLNWMAITAAVYNQLVPSDRVLCVLPLFHAYAKLQGFLAPIAHGCAIYLEERFHPVETLKAIAEHEITIFLGVPTMYAFFAQVPHLVEQLDFSKLRTAGSGG
;
A
#
# COMPACT_ATOMS: atom_id res chain seq x y z
N MET A 1 -10.08 -17.27 5.50
CA MET A 1 -10.27 -15.79 5.53
C MET A 1 -9.32 -15.16 4.51
N ASN A 2 -9.82 -14.35 3.59
CA ASN A 2 -8.99 -13.62 2.66
C ASN A 2 -8.54 -12.27 3.27
N ILE A 3 -7.57 -11.59 2.65
CA ILE A 3 -6.99 -10.36 3.23
C ILE A 3 -7.98 -9.18 3.26
N VAL A 4 -8.98 -9.15 2.37
CA VAL A 4 -10.00 -8.10 2.37
C VAL A 4 -10.97 -8.29 3.54
N GLU A 5 -11.27 -9.55 3.91
CA GLU A 5 -12.09 -9.85 5.09
C GLU A 5 -11.45 -9.36 6.40
N LEU A 6 -10.12 -9.21 6.47
CA LEU A 6 -9.47 -8.56 7.62
C LEU A 6 -9.92 -7.11 7.77
N LEU A 7 -9.92 -6.34 6.68
CA LEU A 7 -10.39 -4.94 6.70
C LEU A 7 -11.87 -4.88 7.12
N THR A 8 -12.74 -5.67 6.49
CA THR A 8 -14.18 -5.63 6.77
C THR A 8 -14.51 -6.08 8.20
N SER A 9 -13.82 -7.12 8.69
CA SER A 9 -13.97 -7.58 10.08
C SER A 9 -13.53 -6.52 11.08
N THR A 10 -12.42 -5.83 10.83
CA THR A 10 -11.95 -4.75 11.70
C THR A 10 -12.88 -3.55 11.64
N THR A 11 -13.35 -3.16 10.45
CA THR A 11 -14.33 -2.10 10.28
C THR A 11 -15.62 -2.38 11.05
N SER A 12 -16.11 -3.62 11.03
CA SER A 12 -17.32 -4.01 11.77
C SER A 12 -17.18 -3.85 13.29
N ARG A 13 -15.95 -4.00 13.81
CA ARG A 13 -15.65 -3.85 15.25
C ARG A 13 -15.36 -2.41 15.65
N LEU A 14 -14.72 -1.64 14.77
CA LEU A 14 -14.13 -0.32 15.07
C LEU A 14 -14.43 0.69 13.93
N PRO A 15 -15.70 0.92 13.54
CA PRO A 15 -16.03 1.71 12.35
C PRO A 15 -15.53 3.16 12.43
N ASP A 16 -15.65 3.78 13.59
CA ASP A 16 -15.36 5.21 13.80
C ASP A 16 -13.92 5.46 14.23
N GLN A 17 -13.12 4.39 14.43
CA GLN A 17 -11.73 4.56 14.82
C GLN A 17 -10.89 5.08 13.64
N PRO A 18 -10.00 6.07 13.87
CA PRO A 18 -9.03 6.50 12.86
C PRO A 18 -8.14 5.34 12.41
N VAL A 19 -7.96 5.19 11.09
CA VAL A 19 -7.07 4.19 10.51
C VAL A 19 -5.91 4.78 9.75
N ILE A 20 -6.12 5.84 8.97
CA ILE A 20 -5.05 6.47 8.19
C ILE A 20 -5.00 7.97 8.54
N HIS A 21 -3.83 8.41 8.98
CA HIS A 21 -3.47 9.83 9.06
C HIS A 21 -2.45 10.12 7.96
N PHE A 22 -2.72 11.10 7.11
CA PHE A 22 -1.83 11.52 6.04
C PHE A 22 -1.90 13.03 5.85
N LYS A 23 -0.80 13.73 6.08
CA LYS A 23 -0.77 15.21 6.10
C LYS A 23 -1.81 15.75 7.10
N ARG A 24 -2.81 16.49 6.59
CA ARG A 24 -3.92 17.04 7.40
C ARG A 24 -5.21 16.22 7.30
N ALA A 25 -5.20 15.16 6.49
CA ALA A 25 -6.36 14.30 6.29
C ALA A 25 -6.33 13.11 7.23
N GLN A 26 -7.50 12.64 7.60
CA GLN A 26 -7.69 11.44 8.39
C GLN A 26 -8.85 10.64 7.79
N LEU A 27 -8.72 9.31 7.79
CA LEU A 27 -9.81 8.39 7.48
C LEU A 27 -10.08 7.49 8.67
N THR A 28 -11.34 7.22 8.94
CA THR A 28 -11.80 6.15 9.83
C THR A 28 -11.80 4.80 9.09
N TYR A 29 -11.94 3.70 9.82
CA TYR A 29 -12.08 2.35 9.23
C TYR A 29 -13.30 2.29 8.30
N LYS A 30 -14.42 2.91 8.69
CA LYS A 30 -15.62 2.97 7.85
C LYS A 30 -15.39 3.73 6.56
N GLU A 31 -14.78 4.92 6.64
CA GLU A 31 -14.45 5.74 5.46
C GLU A 31 -13.45 5.05 4.54
N LEU A 32 -12.44 4.35 5.09
CA LEU A 32 -11.52 3.55 4.31
C LEU A 32 -12.26 2.44 3.55
N GLN A 33 -13.11 1.67 4.23
CA GLN A 33 -13.88 0.61 3.59
C GLN A 33 -14.82 1.14 2.51
N ASP A 34 -15.52 2.25 2.76
CA ASP A 34 -16.43 2.86 1.79
C ASP A 34 -15.65 3.30 0.53
N LYS A 35 -14.50 3.94 0.70
CA LYS A 35 -13.63 4.31 -0.42
C LYS A 35 -13.10 3.09 -1.18
N VAL A 36 -12.70 2.04 -0.47
CA VAL A 36 -12.29 0.77 -1.09
C VAL A 36 -13.42 0.21 -1.97
N TYR A 37 -14.66 0.22 -1.50
CA TYR A 37 -15.80 -0.32 -2.23
C TYR A 37 -16.21 0.56 -3.42
N ASN A 38 -16.10 1.88 -3.29
CA ASN A 38 -16.35 2.80 -4.41
C ASN A 38 -15.31 2.61 -5.51
N ILE A 39 -14.02 2.60 -5.16
CA ILE A 39 -12.92 2.37 -6.11
C ILE A 39 -13.01 0.96 -6.73
N ALA A 40 -13.42 -0.05 -5.96
CA ALA A 40 -13.63 -1.39 -6.50
C ALA A 40 -14.73 -1.42 -7.55
N ALA A 41 -15.84 -0.67 -7.37
CA ALA A 41 -16.89 -0.53 -8.38
C ALA A 41 -16.34 0.10 -9.67
N GLY A 42 -15.60 1.21 -9.58
CA GLY A 42 -14.96 1.83 -10.74
C GLY A 42 -13.94 0.92 -11.43
N LEU A 43 -13.13 0.18 -10.67
CA LEU A 43 -12.19 -0.79 -11.25
C LEU A 43 -12.90 -1.95 -11.94
N LYS A 44 -14.04 -2.40 -11.42
CA LYS A 44 -14.88 -3.42 -12.06
C LYS A 44 -15.40 -2.95 -13.42
N GLU A 45 -15.80 -1.69 -13.55
CA GLU A 45 -16.18 -1.06 -14.82
C GLU A 45 -15.00 -0.99 -15.81
N GLN A 46 -13.77 -0.89 -15.30
CA GLN A 46 -12.54 -0.98 -16.10
C GLN A 46 -12.11 -2.43 -16.41
N GLY A 47 -12.92 -3.42 -16.07
CA GLY A 47 -12.69 -4.83 -16.39
C GLY A 47 -11.88 -5.60 -15.33
N VAL A 48 -11.63 -5.04 -14.15
CA VAL A 48 -10.96 -5.78 -13.08
C VAL A 48 -11.90 -6.83 -12.50
N THR A 49 -11.52 -8.08 -12.69
CA THR A 49 -12.24 -9.28 -12.22
C THR A 49 -11.26 -10.26 -11.59
N LYS A 50 -11.77 -11.42 -11.15
CA LYS A 50 -10.91 -12.47 -10.58
C LYS A 50 -9.82 -12.89 -11.55
N GLY A 51 -8.57 -12.80 -11.12
CA GLY A 51 -7.38 -13.14 -11.91
C GLY A 51 -6.82 -12.02 -12.77
N THR A 52 -7.45 -10.83 -12.83
CA THR A 52 -6.89 -9.66 -13.53
C THR A 52 -5.65 -9.15 -12.77
N ASN A 53 -4.51 -9.04 -13.43
CA ASN A 53 -3.29 -8.49 -12.85
C ASN A 53 -3.27 -6.96 -13.00
N VAL A 54 -3.20 -6.25 -11.88
CA VAL A 54 -3.22 -4.79 -11.80
C VAL A 54 -1.92 -4.29 -11.18
N ALA A 55 -1.14 -3.53 -11.93
CA ALA A 55 0.08 -2.92 -11.41
C ALA A 55 -0.20 -1.60 -10.68
N LEU A 56 0.46 -1.42 -9.53
CA LEU A 56 0.46 -0.17 -8.76
C LEU A 56 1.86 0.42 -8.72
N MET A 57 2.04 1.58 -9.35
CA MET A 57 3.30 2.32 -9.40
C MET A 57 3.09 3.73 -8.82
N MET A 58 3.03 3.79 -7.48
CA MET A 58 2.70 5.00 -6.71
C MET A 58 3.57 5.07 -5.44
N THR A 59 3.84 6.28 -4.98
CA THR A 59 4.45 6.55 -3.67
C THR A 59 3.47 6.32 -2.52
N ASN A 60 3.93 6.51 -1.28
CA ASN A 60 3.10 6.35 -0.10
C ASN A 60 1.98 7.39 -0.07
N ARG A 61 0.74 6.94 -0.11
CA ARG A 61 -0.49 7.73 0.01
C ARG A 61 -1.68 6.86 0.36
N PRO A 62 -2.76 7.43 0.90
CA PRO A 62 -3.99 6.67 1.19
C PRO A 62 -4.53 5.94 -0.03
N GLU A 63 -4.45 6.56 -1.21
CA GLU A 63 -4.96 6.02 -2.47
C GLU A 63 -4.24 4.74 -2.88
N TYR A 64 -2.96 4.56 -2.51
CA TYR A 64 -2.27 3.28 -2.68
C TYR A 64 -2.95 2.16 -1.89
N ILE A 65 -3.25 2.40 -0.61
CA ILE A 65 -3.88 1.42 0.29
C ILE A 65 -5.32 1.13 -0.17
N ILE A 66 -6.08 2.18 -0.51
CA ILE A 66 -7.45 2.08 -1.03
C ILE A 66 -7.47 1.23 -2.30
N THR A 67 -6.61 1.56 -3.27
CA THR A 67 -6.55 0.85 -4.56
C THR A 67 -6.08 -0.60 -4.38
N TYR A 68 -5.11 -0.85 -3.48
CA TYR A 68 -4.65 -2.19 -3.16
C TYR A 68 -5.82 -3.09 -2.72
N PHE A 69 -6.61 -2.65 -1.74
CA PHE A 69 -7.77 -3.41 -1.28
C PHE A 69 -8.90 -3.46 -2.32
N ALA A 70 -9.10 -2.42 -3.10
CA ALA A 70 -10.12 -2.37 -4.15
C ALA A 70 -9.87 -3.40 -5.27
N VAL A 71 -8.63 -3.54 -5.72
CA VAL A 71 -8.22 -4.59 -6.67
C VAL A 71 -8.52 -5.96 -6.09
N LEU A 72 -8.12 -6.21 -4.85
CA LEU A 72 -8.33 -7.49 -4.17
C LEU A 72 -9.82 -7.77 -3.92
N ALA A 73 -10.64 -6.78 -3.65
CA ALA A 73 -12.09 -6.93 -3.46
C ALA A 73 -12.80 -7.44 -4.72
N ASN A 74 -12.27 -7.14 -5.91
CA ASN A 74 -12.73 -7.66 -7.19
C ASN A 74 -12.08 -9.02 -7.57
N GLY A 75 -11.21 -9.56 -6.72
CA GLY A 75 -10.46 -10.78 -7.01
C GLY A 75 -9.27 -10.59 -7.95
N GLY A 76 -8.89 -9.36 -8.23
CA GLY A 76 -7.67 -9.04 -8.98
C GLY A 76 -6.41 -9.32 -8.19
N THR A 77 -5.29 -9.40 -8.90
CA THR A 77 -3.94 -9.59 -8.32
C THR A 77 -3.15 -8.29 -8.41
N VAL A 78 -2.60 -7.82 -7.29
CA VAL A 78 -1.79 -6.60 -7.27
C VAL A 78 -0.34 -6.91 -7.65
N VAL A 79 0.23 -6.12 -8.57
CA VAL A 79 1.64 -6.15 -8.93
C VAL A 79 2.28 -4.82 -8.51
N PRO A 80 2.90 -4.74 -7.32
CA PRO A 80 3.55 -3.52 -6.86
C PRO A 80 4.81 -3.24 -7.69
N ILE A 81 4.93 -2.00 -8.20
CA ILE A 81 6.11 -1.55 -8.96
C ILE A 81 6.75 -0.38 -8.23
N ASN A 82 8.08 -0.40 -8.13
CA ASN A 82 8.83 0.72 -7.58
C ASN A 82 8.68 1.96 -8.47
N PRO A 83 8.18 3.11 -7.96
CA PRO A 83 8.00 4.34 -8.73
C PRO A 83 9.29 4.92 -9.32
N THR A 84 10.46 4.47 -8.86
CA THR A 84 11.76 4.93 -9.36
C THR A 84 12.33 4.07 -10.49
N PHE A 85 11.65 2.99 -10.86
CA PHE A 85 12.08 2.12 -11.97
C PHE A 85 12.03 2.85 -13.31
N LYS A 86 12.91 2.43 -14.23
CA LYS A 86 13.02 2.96 -15.58
C LYS A 86 12.19 2.13 -16.57
N GLU A 87 12.12 2.60 -17.80
CA GLU A 87 11.28 2.02 -18.87
C GLU A 87 11.50 0.50 -19.04
N GLN A 88 12.76 0.05 -19.02
CA GLN A 88 13.09 -1.37 -19.23
C GLN A 88 12.60 -2.26 -18.09
N GLU A 89 12.78 -1.81 -16.85
CA GLU A 89 12.34 -2.56 -15.66
C GLU A 89 10.82 -2.64 -15.60
N VAL A 90 10.15 -1.52 -15.84
CA VAL A 90 8.68 -1.47 -15.85
C VAL A 90 8.11 -2.33 -16.97
N THR A 91 8.63 -2.19 -18.20
CA THR A 91 8.19 -2.98 -19.35
C THR A 91 8.36 -4.48 -19.09
N TYR A 92 9.49 -4.87 -18.51
CA TYR A 92 9.75 -6.28 -18.18
C TYR A 92 8.70 -6.81 -17.19
N ILE A 93 8.50 -6.13 -16.06
CA ILE A 93 7.56 -6.56 -15.01
C ILE A 93 6.12 -6.61 -15.54
N VAL A 94 5.70 -5.58 -16.26
CA VAL A 94 4.35 -5.47 -16.81
C VAL A 94 4.06 -6.61 -17.79
N ASN A 95 5.01 -6.94 -18.68
CA ASN A 95 4.85 -8.02 -19.65
C ASN A 95 4.97 -9.41 -19.03
N ASP A 96 5.91 -9.62 -18.09
CA ASP A 96 6.12 -10.91 -17.42
C ASP A 96 4.95 -11.28 -16.50
N ALA A 97 4.40 -10.27 -15.80
CA ALA A 97 3.22 -10.45 -14.95
C ALA A 97 1.90 -10.36 -15.73
N GLU A 98 1.93 -10.22 -17.05
CA GLU A 98 0.72 -10.08 -17.88
C GLU A 98 -0.26 -9.02 -17.32
N VAL A 99 0.27 -7.85 -16.94
CA VAL A 99 -0.52 -6.76 -16.36
C VAL A 99 -1.54 -6.23 -17.37
N GLU A 100 -2.80 -6.19 -16.97
CA GLU A 100 -3.89 -5.68 -17.81
C GLU A 100 -4.26 -4.23 -17.53
N LEU A 101 -4.07 -3.79 -16.29
CA LEU A 101 -4.34 -2.42 -15.85
C LEU A 101 -3.14 -1.88 -15.07
N LEU A 102 -2.71 -0.66 -15.41
CA LEU A 102 -1.61 0.00 -14.73
C LEU A 102 -2.12 1.28 -14.04
N ILE A 103 -1.90 1.39 -12.73
CA ILE A 103 -2.28 2.56 -11.94
C ILE A 103 -1.01 3.26 -11.49
N ILE A 104 -0.89 4.53 -11.86
CA ILE A 104 0.31 5.36 -11.66
C ILE A 104 -0.03 6.66 -10.93
N GLU A 105 1.00 7.42 -10.61
CA GLU A 105 0.93 8.84 -10.23
C GLU A 105 1.70 9.71 -11.22
N ASP A 106 1.45 11.03 -11.22
CA ASP A 106 2.04 11.98 -12.16
C ASP A 106 3.56 11.86 -12.30
N ALA A 107 4.27 11.62 -11.21
CA ALA A 107 5.72 11.48 -11.24
C ALA A 107 6.21 10.29 -12.11
N CYS A 108 5.36 9.30 -12.34
CA CYS A 108 5.67 8.12 -13.14
C CYS A 108 5.34 8.28 -14.62
N LYS A 109 4.54 9.31 -15.01
CA LYS A 109 4.08 9.50 -16.38
C LYS A 109 5.21 9.46 -17.43
N PRO A 110 6.32 10.19 -17.28
CA PRO A 110 7.36 10.23 -18.33
C PRO A 110 7.95 8.84 -18.63
N VAL A 111 8.10 8.01 -17.61
CA VAL A 111 8.59 6.64 -17.77
C VAL A 111 7.55 5.76 -18.48
N ILE A 112 6.29 5.93 -18.14
CA ILE A 112 5.19 5.14 -18.71
C ILE A 112 4.94 5.51 -20.17
N GLU A 113 4.94 6.81 -20.51
CA GLU A 113 4.80 7.29 -21.88
C GLU A 113 5.86 6.71 -22.81
N ASN A 114 7.11 6.63 -22.35
CA ASN A 114 8.21 6.04 -23.11
C ASN A 114 8.10 4.49 -23.21
N ALA A 115 7.52 3.84 -22.22
CA ALA A 115 7.45 2.38 -22.12
C ALA A 115 6.18 1.79 -22.75
N MET A 116 5.07 2.55 -22.83
CA MET A 116 3.73 2.03 -23.14
C MET A 116 3.66 1.30 -24.50
N ALA A 117 4.40 1.72 -25.50
CA ALA A 117 4.43 1.07 -26.81
C ALA A 117 4.98 -0.37 -26.78
N GLN A 118 5.70 -0.73 -25.71
CA GLN A 118 6.29 -2.06 -25.49
C GLN A 118 5.49 -2.90 -24.48
N MET A 119 4.44 -2.35 -23.87
CA MET A 119 3.54 -3.05 -22.94
C MET A 119 2.49 -3.82 -23.72
N LYS A 120 2.59 -5.15 -23.75
CA LYS A 120 1.80 -6.01 -24.66
C LYS A 120 0.40 -6.32 -24.15
N THR A 121 0.20 -6.30 -22.82
CA THR A 121 -1.03 -6.78 -22.18
C THR A 121 -1.86 -5.66 -21.54
N VAL A 122 -1.28 -4.47 -21.36
CA VAL A 122 -1.95 -3.33 -20.74
C VAL A 122 -3.08 -2.81 -21.63
N LYS A 123 -4.29 -2.84 -21.08
CA LYS A 123 -5.53 -2.39 -21.77
C LYS A 123 -5.88 -0.95 -21.40
N ALA A 124 -5.54 -0.53 -20.17
CA ALA A 124 -5.79 0.83 -19.68
C ALA A 124 -4.72 1.27 -18.68
N ILE A 125 -4.48 2.57 -18.66
CA ILE A 125 -3.60 3.24 -17.68
C ILE A 125 -4.45 4.27 -16.95
N ILE A 126 -4.40 4.22 -15.62
CA ILE A 126 -5.11 5.13 -14.72
C ILE A 126 -4.08 5.97 -13.99
N ASN A 127 -4.21 7.28 -14.08
CA ASN A 127 -3.32 8.23 -13.43
C ASN A 127 -3.98 8.87 -12.21
N TYR A 128 -3.32 8.79 -11.06
CA TYR A 128 -3.65 9.63 -9.90
C TYR A 128 -2.96 10.98 -10.07
N SER A 129 -3.76 12.02 -10.28
CA SER A 129 -3.33 13.39 -10.47
C SER A 129 -4.35 14.36 -9.89
N ASP A 130 -3.87 15.46 -9.30
CA ASP A 130 -4.71 16.58 -8.88
C ASP A 130 -5.09 17.49 -10.08
N THR A 131 -4.46 17.27 -11.25
CA THR A 131 -4.75 17.99 -12.48
C THR A 131 -5.39 17.08 -13.53
N PRO A 132 -6.35 17.59 -14.34
CA PRO A 132 -6.93 16.80 -15.43
C PRO A 132 -5.85 16.26 -16.37
N ASP A 133 -6.00 15.01 -16.77
CA ASP A 133 -5.14 14.32 -17.72
C ASP A 133 -6.00 13.85 -18.90
N GLU A 134 -5.64 14.30 -20.12
CA GLU A 134 -6.37 13.90 -21.33
C GLU A 134 -5.86 12.57 -21.92
N GLN A 135 -4.67 12.13 -21.50
CA GLN A 135 -4.02 10.93 -22.04
C GLN A 135 -4.40 9.67 -21.30
N PHE A 136 -4.54 9.74 -19.96
CA PHE A 136 -4.84 8.60 -19.11
C PHE A 136 -6.17 8.78 -18.37
N LEU A 137 -6.81 7.70 -18.01
CA LEU A 137 -8.00 7.73 -17.16
C LEU A 137 -7.66 8.31 -15.80
N SER A 138 -8.50 9.19 -15.27
CA SER A 138 -8.29 9.74 -13.94
C SER A 138 -8.67 8.73 -12.85
N TRP A 139 -7.80 8.58 -11.84
CA TRP A 139 -8.11 7.78 -10.66
C TRP A 139 -9.38 8.29 -9.94
N HIS A 140 -9.59 9.60 -9.91
CA HIS A 140 -10.77 10.20 -9.29
C HIS A 140 -12.09 9.81 -9.98
N GLN A 141 -12.06 9.40 -11.25
CA GLN A 141 -13.23 8.89 -11.95
C GLN A 141 -13.62 7.48 -11.51
N LEU A 142 -12.73 6.75 -10.81
CA LEU A 142 -13.06 5.47 -10.20
C LEU A 142 -13.91 5.64 -8.93
N ASP A 143 -13.80 6.79 -8.23
CA ASP A 143 -14.60 7.10 -7.03
C ASP A 143 -16.03 7.50 -7.45
N THR A 144 -16.75 6.53 -7.96
CA THR A 144 -18.14 6.71 -8.41
C THR A 144 -19.09 6.72 -7.22
N SER A 145 -20.32 7.21 -7.42
CA SER A 145 -21.39 7.09 -6.42
C SER A 145 -21.90 5.63 -6.27
N ALA A 146 -21.50 4.75 -7.20
CA ALA A 146 -21.73 3.32 -7.09
C ALA A 146 -20.70 2.71 -6.13
N SER A 147 -21.12 1.70 -5.39
CA SER A 147 -20.26 0.95 -4.48
C SER A 147 -20.51 -0.55 -4.69
N ILE A 148 -19.50 -1.38 -4.60
CA ILE A 148 -19.74 -2.82 -4.51
C ILE A 148 -20.48 -3.11 -3.20
N THR A 149 -21.44 -4.01 -3.25
CA THR A 149 -22.18 -4.45 -2.05
C THR A 149 -21.54 -5.64 -1.37
N GLU A 150 -20.76 -6.42 -2.13
CA GLU A 150 -20.10 -7.65 -1.68
C GLU A 150 -18.74 -7.81 -2.34
N ILE A 151 -17.80 -8.38 -1.58
CA ILE A 151 -16.51 -8.82 -2.09
C ILE A 151 -16.71 -10.06 -2.95
N VAL A 152 -16.02 -10.17 -4.08
CA VAL A 152 -16.02 -11.38 -4.90
C VAL A 152 -15.59 -12.58 -4.04
N PRO A 153 -16.26 -13.75 -4.15
CA PRO A 153 -15.86 -14.95 -3.42
C PRO A 153 -14.41 -15.34 -3.72
N LEU A 154 -13.56 -15.32 -2.69
CA LEU A 154 -12.13 -15.57 -2.77
C LEU A 154 -11.75 -16.74 -1.86
N HIS A 155 -10.91 -17.62 -2.39
CA HIS A 155 -10.28 -18.68 -1.62
C HIS A 155 -8.91 -18.21 -1.10
N GLU A 156 -8.47 -18.73 0.03
CA GLU A 156 -7.16 -18.38 0.60
C GLU A 156 -5.98 -18.77 -0.31
N SER A 157 -6.17 -19.73 -1.21
CA SER A 157 -5.19 -20.11 -2.23
C SER A 157 -5.18 -19.22 -3.47
N ASP A 158 -6.16 -18.32 -3.65
CA ASP A 158 -6.16 -17.38 -4.76
C ASP A 158 -4.96 -16.42 -4.61
N VAL A 159 -4.32 -16.08 -5.73
CA VAL A 159 -3.18 -15.15 -5.75
C VAL A 159 -3.67 -13.75 -5.48
N ALA A 160 -3.12 -13.10 -4.46
CA ALA A 160 -3.44 -11.72 -4.10
C ALA A 160 -2.44 -10.72 -4.65
N GLN A 161 -1.18 -11.11 -4.75
CA GLN A 161 -0.16 -10.23 -5.32
C GLN A 161 1.01 -11.00 -5.93
N ILE A 162 1.73 -10.33 -6.85
CA ILE A 162 3.00 -10.80 -7.42
C ILE A 162 4.07 -9.78 -7.08
N ILE A 163 5.07 -10.18 -6.28
CA ILE A 163 6.20 -9.31 -5.90
C ILE A 163 7.44 -9.69 -6.69
N TYR A 164 8.01 -8.70 -7.38
CA TYR A 164 9.27 -8.88 -8.09
C TYR A 164 10.45 -8.63 -7.18
N THR A 165 11.38 -9.61 -7.17
CA THR A 165 12.63 -9.53 -6.41
C THR A 165 13.80 -9.54 -7.39
N SER A 166 14.88 -8.81 -7.04
CA SER A 166 16.14 -8.88 -7.79
C SER A 166 16.72 -10.29 -7.67
N GLY A 167 16.53 -11.10 -8.71
CA GLY A 167 17.12 -12.44 -8.77
C GLY A 167 18.64 -12.35 -8.86
N THR A 168 19.36 -13.31 -8.26
CA THR A 168 20.81 -13.40 -8.32
C THR A 168 21.35 -13.78 -9.72
N THR A 169 20.49 -14.15 -10.66
CA THR A 169 20.85 -14.79 -11.94
C THR A 169 20.27 -14.11 -13.20
N GLY A 170 19.89 -12.82 -13.15
CA GLY A 170 19.35 -12.13 -14.33
C GLY A 170 18.10 -11.30 -14.04
N ASN A 171 17.07 -11.43 -14.88
CA ASN A 171 15.82 -10.67 -14.73
C ASN A 171 15.12 -10.93 -13.39
N PRO A 172 14.43 -9.92 -12.82
CA PRO A 172 13.62 -10.09 -11.63
C PRO A 172 12.60 -11.22 -11.78
N LYS A 173 12.30 -11.92 -10.70
CA LYS A 173 11.31 -13.00 -10.66
C LYS A 173 10.08 -12.58 -9.86
N GLY A 174 8.90 -12.83 -10.39
CA GLY A 174 7.63 -12.58 -9.72
C GLY A 174 7.26 -13.71 -8.74
N ALA A 175 7.31 -13.43 -7.43
CA ALA A 175 6.82 -14.36 -6.42
C ALA A 175 5.32 -14.17 -6.21
N MET A 176 4.54 -15.22 -6.45
CA MET A 176 3.09 -15.22 -6.22
C MET A 176 2.80 -15.41 -4.73
N ILE A 177 2.04 -14.48 -4.16
CA ILE A 177 1.62 -14.47 -2.75
C ILE A 177 0.11 -14.60 -2.71
N THR A 178 -0.39 -15.61 -2.00
CA THR A 178 -1.84 -15.86 -1.89
C THR A 178 -2.50 -14.99 -0.81
N HIS A 179 -3.83 -14.90 -0.85
CA HIS A 179 -4.62 -14.29 0.23
C HIS A 179 -4.33 -14.92 1.59
N GLY A 180 -4.20 -16.25 1.64
CA GLY A 180 -3.87 -16.98 2.86
C GLY A 180 -2.48 -16.60 3.40
N ASN A 181 -1.47 -16.46 2.53
CA ASN A 181 -0.14 -16.02 2.95
C ASN A 181 -0.19 -14.62 3.58
N LEU A 182 -0.86 -13.65 2.91
CA LEU A 182 -0.98 -12.29 3.42
C LEU A 182 -1.74 -12.22 4.74
N ASN A 183 -2.85 -12.94 4.83
CA ASN A 183 -3.66 -13.01 6.03
C ASN A 183 -2.87 -13.57 7.21
N TRP A 184 -2.23 -14.72 7.01
CA TRP A 184 -1.40 -15.35 8.04
C TRP A 184 -0.25 -14.43 8.50
N MET A 185 0.45 -13.83 7.55
CA MET A 185 1.53 -12.90 7.85
C MET A 185 1.06 -11.66 8.60
N ALA A 186 -0.08 -11.07 8.21
CA ALA A 186 -0.64 -9.89 8.87
C ALA A 186 -1.00 -10.18 10.34
N ILE A 187 -1.68 -11.29 10.59
CA ILE A 187 -2.07 -11.71 11.95
C ILE A 187 -0.81 -12.03 12.77
N THR A 188 0.13 -12.81 12.22
CA THR A 188 1.36 -13.20 12.92
C THR A 188 2.23 -11.98 13.25
N ALA A 189 2.39 -11.05 12.30
CA ALA A 189 3.15 -9.82 12.53
C ALA A 189 2.51 -8.94 13.61
N ALA A 190 1.19 -8.85 13.62
CA ALA A 190 0.47 -8.10 14.64
C ALA A 190 0.62 -8.72 16.03
N VAL A 191 0.53 -10.05 16.14
CA VAL A 191 0.76 -10.78 17.41
C VAL A 191 2.21 -10.62 17.86
N TYR A 192 3.18 -10.77 16.94
CA TYR A 192 4.60 -10.63 17.25
C TYR A 192 4.95 -9.23 17.77
N ASN A 193 4.41 -8.18 17.16
CA ASN A 193 4.60 -6.80 17.60
C ASN A 193 3.66 -6.40 18.74
N GLN A 194 2.83 -7.33 19.24
CA GLN A 194 1.84 -7.11 20.31
C GLN A 194 0.94 -5.90 20.01
N LEU A 195 0.47 -5.80 18.75
CA LEU A 195 -0.38 -4.68 18.33
C LEU A 195 -1.71 -4.67 19.09
N VAL A 196 -2.13 -3.48 19.49
CA VAL A 196 -3.43 -3.23 20.11
C VAL A 196 -4.13 -2.06 19.41
N PRO A 197 -5.47 -1.95 19.47
CA PRO A 197 -6.20 -0.90 18.75
C PRO A 197 -5.80 0.54 19.09
N SER A 198 -5.20 0.77 20.26
CA SER A 198 -4.69 2.09 20.66
C SER A 198 -3.32 2.43 20.06
N ASP A 199 -2.67 1.51 19.35
CA ASP A 199 -1.37 1.78 18.76
C ASP A 199 -1.44 2.75 17.58
N ARG A 200 -0.38 3.54 17.48
CA ARG A 200 -0.10 4.50 16.42
C ARG A 200 1.17 4.06 15.71
N VAL A 201 1.01 3.54 14.50
CA VAL A 201 2.11 2.99 13.69
C VAL A 201 2.58 4.02 12.68
N LEU A 202 3.83 4.45 12.74
CA LEU A 202 4.40 5.34 11.73
C LEU A 202 4.92 4.52 10.54
N CYS A 203 4.39 4.80 9.35
CA CYS A 203 4.79 4.18 8.10
C CYS A 203 5.48 5.18 7.19
N VAL A 204 6.81 5.10 7.09
CA VAL A 204 7.65 5.91 6.19
C VAL A 204 8.31 5.07 5.10
N LEU A 205 8.27 3.74 5.25
CA LEU A 205 8.83 2.81 4.28
C LEU A 205 7.94 2.72 3.05
N PRO A 206 8.53 2.57 1.84
CA PRO A 206 7.74 2.53 0.61
C PRO A 206 6.77 1.34 0.55
N LEU A 207 5.48 1.61 0.37
CA LEU A 207 4.38 0.62 0.42
C LEU A 207 4.47 -0.47 -0.65
N PHE A 208 5.23 -0.26 -1.74
CA PHE A 208 5.45 -1.28 -2.75
C PHE A 208 6.36 -2.42 -2.26
N HIS A 209 7.16 -2.21 -1.19
CA HIS A 209 7.97 -3.27 -0.58
C HIS A 209 7.16 -4.16 0.36
N ALA A 210 7.49 -5.46 0.38
CA ALA A 210 6.80 -6.46 1.20
C ALA A 210 6.81 -6.12 2.69
N TYR A 211 7.95 -5.70 3.23
CA TYR A 211 8.10 -5.36 4.65
C TYR A 211 7.24 -4.15 5.03
N ALA A 212 7.31 -3.07 4.25
CA ALA A 212 6.49 -1.88 4.49
C ALA A 212 4.99 -2.18 4.40
N LYS A 213 4.58 -2.97 3.41
CA LYS A 213 3.19 -3.38 3.25
C LYS A 213 2.69 -4.15 4.46
N LEU A 214 3.44 -5.14 4.88
CA LEU A 214 3.07 -5.98 6.02
C LEU A 214 2.99 -5.17 7.31
N GLN A 215 4.05 -4.44 7.64
CA GLN A 215 4.18 -3.72 8.90
C GLN A 215 3.50 -2.35 8.89
N GLY A 216 3.43 -1.70 7.73
CA GLY A 216 2.92 -0.36 7.58
C GLY A 216 1.39 -0.27 7.48
N PHE A 217 0.72 -1.30 6.92
CA PHE A 217 -0.75 -1.24 6.89
C PHE A 217 -1.46 -2.59 7.07
N LEU A 218 -0.98 -3.74 6.57
CA LEU A 218 -1.74 -4.99 6.68
C LEU A 218 -1.89 -5.45 8.14
N ALA A 219 -0.81 -5.52 8.90
CA ALA A 219 -0.84 -5.90 10.30
C ALA A 219 -1.55 -4.84 11.19
N PRO A 220 -1.29 -3.53 11.03
CA PRO A 220 -2.07 -2.50 11.72
C PRO A 220 -3.57 -2.59 11.47
N ILE A 221 -4.00 -2.72 10.20
CA ILE A 221 -5.42 -2.83 9.84
C ILE A 221 -6.06 -4.08 10.46
N ALA A 222 -5.36 -5.22 10.45
CA ALA A 222 -5.88 -6.46 11.04
C ALA A 222 -6.21 -6.31 12.53
N HIS A 223 -5.50 -5.46 13.26
CA HIS A 223 -5.66 -5.26 14.72
C HIS A 223 -6.33 -3.96 15.12
N GLY A 224 -6.73 -3.13 14.18
CA GLY A 224 -7.46 -1.90 14.48
C GLY A 224 -6.57 -0.72 14.88
N CYS A 225 -5.29 -0.72 14.51
CA CYS A 225 -4.38 0.38 14.82
C CYS A 225 -4.57 1.59 13.90
N ALA A 226 -4.09 2.75 14.35
CA ALA A 226 -3.94 3.92 13.49
C ALA A 226 -2.59 3.91 12.78
N ILE A 227 -2.61 4.27 11.49
CA ILE A 227 -1.44 4.37 10.62
C ILE A 227 -1.15 5.84 10.37
N TYR A 228 0.01 6.31 10.76
CA TYR A 228 0.54 7.62 10.41
C TYR A 228 1.42 7.44 9.18
N LEU A 229 0.89 7.79 8.02
CA LEU A 229 1.52 7.54 6.74
C LEU A 229 2.29 8.78 6.28
N GLU A 230 3.57 8.60 5.97
CA GLU A 230 4.44 9.64 5.40
C GLU A 230 4.81 9.29 3.96
N GLU A 231 4.90 10.29 3.10
CA GLU A 231 5.25 10.08 1.68
C GLU A 231 6.62 9.42 1.52
N ARG A 232 7.56 9.80 2.38
CA ARG A 232 8.95 9.31 2.36
C ARG A 232 9.64 9.53 3.69
N PHE A 233 10.68 8.77 3.93
CA PHE A 233 11.56 8.95 5.07
C PHE A 233 12.36 10.25 4.97
N HIS A 234 12.40 11.02 6.04
CA HIS A 234 13.34 12.12 6.27
C HIS A 234 13.74 12.12 7.75
N PRO A 235 15.05 12.02 8.09
CA PRO A 235 15.46 11.76 9.48
C PRO A 235 14.87 12.74 10.50
N VAL A 236 14.93 14.04 10.21
CA VAL A 236 14.43 15.08 11.11
C VAL A 236 12.91 15.05 11.23
N GLU A 237 12.20 15.01 10.10
CA GLU A 237 10.73 15.04 10.10
C GLU A 237 10.15 13.74 10.67
N THR A 238 10.78 12.60 10.41
CA THR A 238 10.36 11.31 11.00
C THR A 238 10.50 11.32 12.52
N LEU A 239 11.61 11.83 13.09
CA LEU A 239 11.78 11.96 14.54
C LEU A 239 10.74 12.92 15.16
N LYS A 240 10.48 14.05 14.49
CA LYS A 240 9.41 14.97 14.94
C LYS A 240 8.04 14.30 14.90
N ALA A 241 7.71 13.60 13.80
CA ALA A 241 6.44 12.90 13.68
C ALA A 241 6.26 11.84 14.77
N ILE A 242 7.32 11.11 15.15
CA ILE A 242 7.27 10.17 16.28
C ILE A 242 6.86 10.86 17.57
N ALA A 243 7.45 11.99 17.87
CA ALA A 243 7.16 12.74 19.12
C ALA A 243 5.80 13.45 19.06
N GLU A 244 5.53 14.22 18.00
CA GLU A 244 4.33 15.06 17.85
C GLU A 244 3.04 14.25 17.77
N HIS A 245 3.09 13.09 17.12
CA HIS A 245 1.93 12.21 16.98
C HIS A 245 1.88 11.11 18.04
N GLU A 246 2.78 11.16 19.03
CA GLU A 246 2.86 10.17 20.11
C GLU A 246 2.87 8.72 19.53
N ILE A 247 3.71 8.50 18.51
CA ILE A 247 3.84 7.20 17.86
C ILE A 247 4.26 6.13 18.86
N THR A 248 3.56 4.99 18.83
CA THR A 248 3.86 3.88 19.74
C THR A 248 4.73 2.81 19.09
N ILE A 249 4.71 2.73 17.75
CA ILE A 249 5.45 1.74 16.98
C ILE A 249 6.11 2.38 15.76
N PHE A 250 7.41 2.20 15.65
CA PHE A 250 8.20 2.58 14.48
C PHE A 250 9.03 1.39 14.01
N LEU A 251 8.78 0.92 12.79
CA LEU A 251 9.48 -0.20 12.16
C LEU A 251 10.20 0.32 10.91
N GLY A 252 11.51 0.46 11.02
CA GLY A 252 12.37 1.01 9.98
C GLY A 252 13.34 -0.03 9.40
N VAL A 253 14.33 0.45 8.67
CA VAL A 253 15.48 -0.33 8.18
C VAL A 253 16.76 0.19 8.83
N PRO A 254 17.87 -0.60 8.90
CA PRO A 254 19.09 -0.21 9.61
C PRO A 254 19.63 1.15 9.21
N THR A 255 19.55 1.52 7.93
CA THR A 255 20.02 2.82 7.42
C THR A 255 19.25 4.00 8.01
N MET A 256 17.95 3.86 8.32
CA MET A 256 17.16 4.93 8.96
C MET A 256 17.69 5.24 10.36
N TYR A 257 17.99 4.20 11.14
CA TYR A 257 18.58 4.37 12.48
C TYR A 257 19.99 4.98 12.42
N ALA A 258 20.79 4.64 11.41
CA ALA A 258 22.07 5.27 11.17
C ALA A 258 21.93 6.78 10.87
N PHE A 259 20.88 7.19 10.15
CA PHE A 259 20.59 8.61 9.93
C PHE A 259 20.10 9.32 11.22
N PHE A 260 19.31 8.66 12.07
CA PHE A 260 18.92 9.23 13.37
C PHE A 260 20.12 9.50 14.26
N ALA A 261 21.13 8.62 14.25
CA ALA A 261 22.36 8.80 15.00
C ALA A 261 23.19 10.02 14.55
N GLN A 262 22.92 10.60 13.37
CA GLN A 262 23.59 11.80 12.89
C GLN A 262 22.96 13.10 13.39
N VAL A 263 21.82 13.02 14.07
CA VAL A 263 21.09 14.17 14.65
C VAL A 263 20.82 13.99 16.16
N PRO A 264 21.86 13.71 16.98
CA PRO A 264 21.69 13.31 18.38
C PRO A 264 21.00 14.39 19.21
N HIS A 265 21.27 15.67 18.94
CA HIS A 265 20.64 16.80 19.62
C HIS A 265 19.11 16.77 19.49
N LEU A 266 18.58 16.32 18.38
CA LEU A 266 17.15 16.22 18.17
C LEU A 266 16.57 15.03 18.95
N VAL A 267 17.28 13.91 19.01
CA VAL A 267 16.88 12.75 19.81
C VAL A 267 16.82 13.08 21.30
N GLU A 268 17.73 13.93 21.80
CA GLU A 268 17.74 14.37 23.19
C GLU A 268 16.63 15.39 23.54
N GLN A 269 16.14 16.15 22.56
CA GLN A 269 15.15 17.21 22.77
C GLN A 269 13.69 16.74 22.63
N LEU A 270 13.44 15.69 21.86
CA LEU A 270 12.09 15.18 21.58
C LEU A 270 11.64 14.14 22.61
N ASP A 271 10.35 14.13 22.89
CA ASP A 271 9.74 13.13 23.79
C ASP A 271 9.34 11.88 23.03
N PHE A 272 10.01 10.77 23.30
CA PHE A 272 9.70 9.44 22.77
C PHE A 272 9.07 8.51 23.82
N SER A 273 8.56 9.03 24.92
CA SER A 273 8.02 8.22 26.03
C SER A 273 6.85 7.31 25.64
N LYS A 274 6.16 7.61 24.53
CA LYS A 274 5.08 6.79 23.98
C LYS A 274 5.58 5.68 23.06
N LEU A 275 6.80 5.77 22.54
CA LEU A 275 7.36 4.78 21.61
C LEU A 275 7.73 3.50 22.38
N ARG A 276 6.87 2.48 22.30
CA ARG A 276 7.08 1.19 22.98
C ARG A 276 7.85 0.17 22.14
N THR A 277 7.82 0.33 20.82
CA THR A 277 8.53 -0.56 19.89
C THR A 277 9.25 0.25 18.82
N ALA A 278 10.57 0.07 18.76
CA ALA A 278 11.42 0.54 17.68
C ALA A 278 12.13 -0.70 17.09
N GLY A 279 11.74 -1.11 15.89
CA GLY A 279 12.23 -2.32 15.25
C GLY A 279 12.98 -2.04 13.96
N SER A 280 13.90 -2.93 13.59
CA SER A 280 14.64 -2.87 12.35
C SER A 280 14.55 -4.19 11.60
N GLY A 281 14.25 -4.12 10.28
CA GLY A 281 14.14 -5.30 9.42
C GLY A 281 14.14 -4.91 7.94
N GLY A 282 14.07 -5.92 7.05
CA GLY A 282 14.01 -5.72 5.60
C GLY A 282 15.21 -6.25 4.86
#